data_ae6396aac4d48c8f13282b0519431cd8
#
_entry.id   ae6396aac4d48c8f13282b0519431cd8
#
_cell.length_a   1.000
_cell.length_b   1.000
_cell.length_c   1.000
_cell.angle_alpha   90.00
_cell.angle_beta   90.00
_cell.angle_gamma   90.00
#
_symmetry.space_group_name_H-M   'P 1'
#
loop_
_entity.id
_entity.type
_entity.pdbx_description
1 polymer ?
#
loop_
_entity_poly.entity_id
_entity_poly.type
_entity_poly.pdbx_seq_one_letter_code
_entity_poly.pdbx_strand_id
1 'polypeptide(L)'
;MPAKSPKAPRLSPSRINTFIGCPMKYKFQYLDSVPSLPSEPMVRGSFVHRVLELLLKRPPTERTLDAARADFDAAQDEFRQRDDFRLLGMDATDEEAFWESSRECIRAYYRIERPADANVVDLEKWVSAPLGEFEIAGFIDRLERDARGLVVVDYKGGAPKSPRYSTDYLRQLTYYALMCEVQLKETPHSVRIYYLGGGKDDHTRDARVVSQTVTADTLNEVRDTARRVFGEIEAGKSTGRFATNVTKLCEWCDYQQWCPAHGGDPSLAPTEGTQRVELRRRQVGLEPTS
;
A
#
# COMPACT_ATOMS: atom_id res chain seq x y z
N MET A 1 -20.19 30.52 -17.37
CA MET A 1 -18.98 29.81 -16.98
C MET A 1 -18.96 28.46 -17.66
N PRO A 2 -17.91 28.03 -18.36
CA PRO A 2 -17.90 26.70 -18.96
C PRO A 2 -17.95 25.66 -17.82
N ALA A 3 -18.84 24.68 -17.97
CA ALA A 3 -18.93 23.56 -17.05
C ALA A 3 -17.55 22.86 -16.98
N LYS A 4 -17.01 22.67 -15.77
CA LYS A 4 -15.78 21.88 -15.57
C LYS A 4 -16.03 20.50 -16.17
N SER A 5 -15.25 20.14 -17.18
CA SER A 5 -15.26 18.75 -17.70
C SER A 5 -15.14 17.77 -16.54
N PRO A 6 -15.93 16.69 -16.52
CA PRO A 6 -15.81 15.70 -15.48
C PRO A 6 -14.35 15.20 -15.40
N LYS A 7 -13.80 15.15 -14.20
CA LYS A 7 -12.45 14.63 -14.01
C LYS A 7 -12.38 13.17 -14.46
N ALA A 8 -11.35 12.83 -15.22
CA ALA A 8 -11.13 11.45 -15.65
C ALA A 8 -11.14 10.47 -14.45
N PRO A 9 -11.71 9.28 -14.61
CA PRO A 9 -11.64 8.26 -13.57
C PRO A 9 -10.20 7.97 -13.16
N ARG A 10 -9.97 7.67 -11.86
CA ARG A 10 -8.63 7.40 -11.34
C ARG A 10 -8.51 5.97 -10.83
N LEU A 11 -7.43 5.30 -11.23
CA LEU A 11 -7.01 4.02 -10.66
C LEU A 11 -5.66 4.18 -9.97
N SER A 12 -5.54 3.68 -8.73
CA SER A 12 -4.24 3.53 -8.11
C SER A 12 -3.63 2.17 -8.46
N PRO A 13 -2.31 2.01 -8.39
CA PRO A 13 -1.65 0.72 -8.56
C PRO A 13 -2.23 -0.39 -7.67
N SER A 14 -2.60 -0.06 -6.41
CA SER A 14 -3.24 -0.99 -5.49
C SER A 14 -4.63 -1.42 -5.96
N ARG A 15 -5.44 -0.50 -6.51
CA ARG A 15 -6.75 -0.83 -7.10
C ARG A 15 -6.62 -1.77 -8.29
N ILE A 16 -5.64 -1.53 -9.16
CA ILE A 16 -5.34 -2.42 -10.30
C ILE A 16 -4.97 -3.81 -9.79
N ASN A 17 -4.07 -3.92 -8.81
CA ASN A 17 -3.68 -5.19 -8.22
C ASN A 17 -4.84 -5.90 -7.52
N THR A 18 -5.73 -5.18 -6.84
CA THR A 18 -6.93 -5.76 -6.24
C THR A 18 -7.85 -6.38 -7.30
N PHE A 19 -8.07 -5.68 -8.42
CA PHE A 19 -8.88 -6.20 -9.51
C PHE A 19 -8.27 -7.44 -10.14
N ILE A 20 -6.97 -7.43 -10.43
CA ILE A 20 -6.23 -8.59 -10.97
C ILE A 20 -6.31 -9.77 -9.99
N GLY A 21 -6.19 -9.51 -8.70
CA GLY A 21 -6.28 -10.53 -7.66
C GLY A 21 -7.67 -11.14 -7.56
N CYS A 22 -8.72 -10.32 -7.55
CA CYS A 22 -10.12 -10.76 -7.53
C CYS A 22 -11.05 -9.60 -7.92
N PRO A 23 -11.68 -9.64 -9.11
CA PRO A 23 -12.65 -8.62 -9.54
C PRO A 23 -13.82 -8.42 -8.56
N MET A 24 -14.31 -9.50 -7.93
CA MET A 24 -15.38 -9.41 -6.93
C MET A 24 -14.92 -8.66 -5.67
N LYS A 25 -13.68 -8.89 -5.20
CA LYS A 25 -13.09 -8.11 -4.08
C LYS A 25 -13.01 -6.62 -4.45
N TYR A 26 -12.58 -6.31 -5.69
CA TYR A 26 -12.55 -4.95 -6.18
C TYR A 26 -13.94 -4.30 -6.14
N LYS A 27 -14.97 -5.03 -6.59
CA LYS A 27 -16.37 -4.55 -6.55
C LYS A 27 -16.76 -4.18 -5.11
N PHE A 28 -16.64 -5.11 -4.17
CA PHE A 28 -16.97 -4.84 -2.76
C PHE A 28 -16.24 -3.62 -2.21
N GLN A 29 -14.94 -3.57 -2.42
CA GLN A 29 -14.08 -2.57 -1.79
C GLN A 29 -14.19 -1.18 -2.41
N TYR A 30 -14.34 -1.08 -3.73
CA TYR A 30 -14.20 0.21 -4.44
C TYR A 30 -15.46 0.67 -5.17
N LEU A 31 -16.37 -0.21 -5.53
CA LEU A 31 -17.62 0.17 -6.19
C LEU A 31 -18.77 0.22 -5.17
N ASP A 32 -18.92 -0.82 -4.37
CA ASP A 32 -19.95 -0.89 -3.34
C ASP A 32 -19.52 -0.18 -2.04
N SER A 33 -18.23 0.18 -1.93
CA SER A 33 -17.65 0.84 -0.75
C SER A 33 -17.93 0.11 0.56
N VAL A 34 -17.95 -1.23 0.53
CA VAL A 34 -18.19 -2.05 1.72
C VAL A 34 -17.06 -1.84 2.71
N PRO A 35 -17.34 -1.32 3.92
CA PRO A 35 -16.28 -1.05 4.87
C PRO A 35 -15.71 -2.36 5.43
N SER A 36 -14.39 -2.36 5.65
CA SER A 36 -13.66 -3.45 6.29
C SER A 36 -12.98 -2.97 7.57
N LEU A 37 -12.79 -3.88 8.51
CA LEU A 37 -12.00 -3.58 9.70
C LEU A 37 -10.52 -3.50 9.33
N PRO A 38 -9.75 -2.59 9.96
CA PRO A 38 -8.31 -2.57 9.78
C PRO A 38 -7.69 -3.86 10.30
N SER A 39 -6.60 -4.30 9.68
CA SER A 39 -5.79 -5.40 10.18
C SER A 39 -4.50 -4.88 10.81
N GLU A 40 -4.01 -5.57 11.84
CA GLU A 40 -2.76 -5.21 12.52
C GLU A 40 -1.58 -5.04 11.54
N PRO A 41 -1.32 -5.96 10.58
CA PRO A 41 -0.23 -5.77 9.63
C PRO A 41 -0.36 -4.52 8.75
N MET A 42 -1.60 -4.12 8.40
CA MET A 42 -1.86 -2.93 7.60
C MET A 42 -1.56 -1.66 8.40
N VAL A 43 -2.06 -1.57 9.63
CA VAL A 43 -1.83 -0.42 10.52
C VAL A 43 -0.35 -0.32 10.89
N ARG A 44 0.31 -1.45 11.20
CA ARG A 44 1.75 -1.49 11.45
C ARG A 44 2.57 -1.04 10.24
N GLY A 45 2.19 -1.45 9.03
CA GLY A 45 2.81 -0.96 7.81
C GLY A 45 2.74 0.55 7.71
N SER A 46 1.54 1.14 7.86
CA SER A 46 1.34 2.58 7.84
C SER A 46 2.13 3.31 8.94
N PHE A 47 2.23 2.73 10.13
CA PHE A 47 3.03 3.26 11.23
C PHE A 47 4.52 3.30 10.89
N VAL A 48 5.06 2.20 10.38
CA VAL A 48 6.48 2.11 10.01
C VAL A 48 6.83 3.09 8.89
N HIS A 49 5.97 3.24 7.87
CA HIS A 49 6.12 4.25 6.82
C HIS A 49 6.17 5.66 7.42
N ARG A 50 5.29 5.97 8.39
CA ARG A 50 5.27 7.28 9.05
C ARG A 50 6.56 7.58 9.81
N VAL A 51 7.11 6.61 10.56
CA VAL A 51 8.39 6.75 11.26
C VAL A 51 9.53 7.01 10.27
N LEU A 52 9.59 6.23 9.18
CA LEU A 52 10.62 6.41 8.16
C LEU A 52 10.48 7.72 7.39
N GLU A 53 9.26 8.18 7.14
CA GLU A 53 9.00 9.49 6.55
C GLU A 53 9.55 10.62 7.44
N LEU A 54 9.27 10.59 8.76
CA LEU A 54 9.77 11.57 9.71
C LEU A 54 11.31 11.57 9.75
N LEU A 55 11.90 10.40 9.87
CA LEU A 55 13.36 10.24 9.90
C LEU A 55 14.03 10.79 8.62
N LEU A 56 13.49 10.44 7.47
CA LEU A 56 14.09 10.80 6.18
C LEU A 56 13.85 12.25 5.77
N LYS A 57 12.88 12.94 6.38
CA LYS A 57 12.72 14.42 6.29
C LYS A 57 13.85 15.18 6.98
N ARG A 58 14.56 14.56 7.93
CA ARG A 58 15.70 15.18 8.60
C ARG A 58 16.90 15.35 7.64
N PRO A 59 17.76 16.33 7.89
CA PRO A 59 19.06 16.39 7.21
C PRO A 59 19.82 15.04 7.35
N PRO A 60 20.61 14.61 6.35
CA PRO A 60 21.28 13.32 6.38
C PRO A 60 22.09 13.04 7.65
N THR A 61 22.79 14.04 8.18
CA THR A 61 23.60 13.93 9.42
C THR A 61 22.79 13.71 10.69
N GLU A 62 21.49 14.01 10.65
CA GLU A 62 20.57 13.87 11.79
C GLU A 62 19.75 12.58 11.75
N ARG A 63 19.89 11.76 10.72
CA ARG A 63 19.17 10.49 10.56
C ARG A 63 19.79 9.36 11.41
N THR A 64 19.94 9.63 12.69
CA THR A 64 20.55 8.73 13.68
C THR A 64 19.50 7.77 14.26
N LEU A 65 19.97 6.71 14.94
CA LEU A 65 19.08 5.77 15.63
C LEU A 65 18.30 6.47 16.77
N ASP A 66 18.91 7.45 17.46
CA ASP A 66 18.23 8.22 18.50
C ASP A 66 17.17 9.13 17.92
N ALA A 67 17.41 9.75 16.75
CA ALA A 67 16.39 10.48 16.03
C ALA A 67 15.22 9.56 15.61
N ALA A 68 15.52 8.34 15.13
CA ALA A 68 14.49 7.37 14.78
C ALA A 68 13.64 6.93 15.99
N ARG A 69 14.23 6.87 17.19
CA ARG A 69 13.47 6.61 18.44
C ARG A 69 12.53 7.76 18.76
N ALA A 70 13.01 9.00 18.66
CA ALA A 70 12.17 10.19 18.88
C ALA A 70 11.03 10.28 17.86
N ASP A 71 11.31 9.96 16.58
CA ASP A 71 10.30 9.91 15.53
C ASP A 71 9.29 8.76 15.74
N PHE A 72 9.74 7.63 16.29
CA PHE A 72 8.89 6.53 16.68
C PHE A 72 7.90 6.95 17.77
N ASP A 73 8.39 7.58 18.84
CA ASP A 73 7.56 8.03 19.95
C ASP A 73 6.52 9.05 19.47
N ALA A 74 6.92 10.01 18.64
CA ALA A 74 6.00 11.00 18.05
C ALA A 74 4.93 10.34 17.17
N ALA A 75 5.31 9.38 16.34
CA ALA A 75 4.36 8.63 15.51
C ALA A 75 3.45 7.72 16.36
N GLN A 76 3.95 7.17 17.47
CA GLN A 76 3.15 6.36 18.41
C GLN A 76 2.03 7.19 19.03
N ASP A 77 2.31 8.41 19.48
CA ASP A 77 1.30 9.33 20.02
C ASP A 77 0.25 9.71 18.96
N GLU A 78 0.70 9.96 17.70
CA GLU A 78 -0.20 10.21 16.58
C GLU A 78 -1.13 9.02 16.32
N PHE A 79 -0.59 7.78 16.26
CA PHE A 79 -1.35 6.59 15.90
C PHE A 79 -2.33 6.15 16.97
N ARG A 80 -2.04 6.33 18.25
CA ARG A 80 -2.98 6.08 19.35
C ARG A 80 -4.27 6.88 19.22
N GLN A 81 -4.25 8.03 18.53
CA GLN A 81 -5.42 8.86 18.29
C GLN A 81 -6.19 8.48 17.02
N ARG A 82 -5.63 7.66 16.15
CA ARG A 82 -6.25 7.27 14.88
C ARG A 82 -7.32 6.21 15.07
N ASP A 83 -8.40 6.36 14.34
CA ASP A 83 -9.51 5.40 14.37
C ASP A 83 -9.09 3.99 13.93
N ASP A 84 -8.26 3.88 12.88
CA ASP A 84 -7.81 2.59 12.37
C ASP A 84 -6.95 1.82 13.40
N PHE A 85 -6.13 2.50 14.19
CA PHE A 85 -5.40 1.89 15.30
C PHE A 85 -6.34 1.47 16.42
N ARG A 86 -7.24 2.34 16.86
CA ARG A 86 -8.21 2.05 17.93
C ARG A 86 -9.17 0.92 17.58
N LEU A 87 -9.57 0.81 16.29
CA LEU A 87 -10.42 -0.26 15.78
C LEU A 87 -9.76 -1.65 15.83
N LEU A 88 -8.45 -1.75 15.96
CA LEU A 88 -7.78 -3.03 16.24
C LEU A 88 -8.27 -3.60 17.56
N GLY A 89 -8.57 -2.74 18.56
CA GLY A 89 -9.08 -3.11 19.88
C GLY A 89 -8.13 -4.06 20.61
N MET A 90 -6.87 -3.76 20.56
CA MET A 90 -5.78 -4.48 21.24
C MET A 90 -5.89 -4.27 22.75
N ASP A 91 -5.58 -5.30 23.50
CA ASP A 91 -5.29 -5.14 24.94
C ASP A 91 -3.86 -4.59 25.13
N ALA A 92 -3.47 -4.37 26.38
CA ALA A 92 -2.15 -3.80 26.68
C ALA A 92 -0.98 -4.70 26.22
N THR A 93 -1.17 -6.02 26.24
CA THR A 93 -0.17 -7.00 25.80
C THR A 93 -0.02 -7.01 24.30
N ASP A 94 -1.15 -7.02 23.59
CA ASP A 94 -1.19 -6.97 22.13
C ASP A 94 -0.63 -5.62 21.61
N GLU A 95 -0.95 -4.50 22.28
CA GLU A 95 -0.42 -3.19 21.93
C GLU A 95 1.11 -3.14 22.10
N GLU A 96 1.65 -3.68 23.19
CA GLU A 96 3.13 -3.74 23.36
C GLU A 96 3.78 -4.64 22.31
N ALA A 97 3.17 -5.76 21.95
CA ALA A 97 3.66 -6.64 20.89
C ALA A 97 3.64 -5.93 19.53
N PHE A 98 2.61 -5.13 19.24
CA PHE A 98 2.53 -4.29 18.05
C PHE A 98 3.69 -3.29 17.98
N TRP A 99 3.97 -2.57 19.08
CA TRP A 99 5.06 -1.60 19.14
C TRP A 99 6.43 -2.28 19.02
N GLU A 100 6.65 -3.43 19.68
CA GLU A 100 7.92 -4.14 19.55
C GLU A 100 8.16 -4.68 18.14
N SER A 101 7.13 -5.23 17.48
CA SER A 101 7.21 -5.62 16.08
C SER A 101 7.53 -4.43 15.16
N SER A 102 6.99 -3.26 15.47
CA SER A 102 7.26 -2.03 14.73
C SER A 102 8.69 -1.53 14.94
N ARG A 103 9.20 -1.58 16.19
CA ARG A 103 10.61 -1.26 16.50
C ARG A 103 11.57 -2.18 15.74
N GLU A 104 11.23 -3.46 15.62
CA GLU A 104 12.06 -4.41 14.86
C GLU A 104 12.11 -4.07 13.37
N CYS A 105 11.02 -3.58 12.78
CA CYS A 105 11.04 -3.06 11.40
C CYS A 105 12.02 -1.88 11.25
N ILE A 106 12.05 -0.95 12.20
CA ILE A 106 13.00 0.18 12.16
C ILE A 106 14.44 -0.30 12.34
N ARG A 107 14.70 -1.26 13.24
CA ARG A 107 16.04 -1.89 13.38
C ARG A 107 16.45 -2.58 12.06
N ALA A 108 15.51 -3.28 11.40
CA ALA A 108 15.77 -3.93 10.13
C ALA A 108 16.15 -2.92 9.04
N TYR A 109 15.51 -1.75 9.02
CA TYR A 109 15.86 -0.68 8.09
C TYR A 109 17.34 -0.26 8.23
N TYR A 110 17.83 -0.06 9.46
CA TYR A 110 19.24 0.28 9.71
C TYR A 110 20.23 -0.86 9.38
N ARG A 111 19.77 -2.10 9.28
CA ARG A 111 20.57 -3.21 8.75
C ARG A 111 20.67 -3.22 7.24
N ILE A 112 19.64 -2.68 6.55
CA ILE A 112 19.58 -2.60 5.09
C ILE A 112 20.45 -1.45 4.56
N GLU A 113 20.38 -0.28 5.18
CA GLU A 113 21.14 0.91 4.75
C GLU A 113 21.47 1.84 5.91
N ARG A 114 22.44 2.72 5.67
CA ARG A 114 22.65 3.90 6.52
C ARG A 114 21.71 5.01 6.04
N PRO A 115 20.75 5.48 6.84
CA PRO A 115 19.82 6.52 6.40
C PRO A 115 20.51 7.82 5.99
N ALA A 116 21.70 8.11 6.55
CA ALA A 116 22.51 9.27 6.18
C ALA A 116 23.03 9.23 4.73
N ASP A 117 23.17 8.04 4.15
CA ASP A 117 23.67 7.85 2.79
C ASP A 117 22.54 7.90 1.75
N ALA A 118 21.27 7.87 2.18
CA ALA A 118 20.13 7.92 1.29
C ALA A 118 19.95 9.31 0.68
N ASN A 119 20.11 9.41 -0.63
CA ASN A 119 19.89 10.65 -1.38
C ASN A 119 18.41 10.80 -1.75
N VAL A 120 17.61 11.16 -0.76
CA VAL A 120 16.16 11.32 -0.89
C VAL A 120 15.85 12.56 -1.72
N VAL A 121 15.09 12.37 -2.80
CA VAL A 121 14.56 13.43 -3.68
C VAL A 121 13.20 13.92 -3.15
N ASP A 122 12.33 12.98 -2.77
CA ASP A 122 11.00 13.29 -2.27
C ASP A 122 10.45 12.14 -1.44
N LEU A 123 9.51 12.43 -0.53
CA LEU A 123 8.81 11.47 0.31
C LEU A 123 7.31 11.66 0.17
N GLU A 124 6.53 10.58 0.23
CA GLU A 124 5.08 10.60 0.04
C GLU A 124 4.67 11.44 -1.19
N LYS A 125 5.46 11.27 -2.27
CA LYS A 125 5.29 12.07 -3.47
C LYS A 125 4.07 11.64 -4.27
N TRP A 126 3.12 12.56 -4.42
CA TRP A 126 2.01 12.35 -5.36
C TRP A 126 2.49 12.39 -6.80
N VAL A 127 2.16 11.33 -7.54
CA VAL A 127 2.42 11.21 -8.97
C VAL A 127 1.18 10.71 -9.71
N SER A 128 1.02 11.13 -10.98
CA SER A 128 -0.04 10.66 -11.83
C SER A 128 0.36 10.63 -13.31
N ALA A 129 -0.36 9.82 -14.09
CA ALA A 129 -0.20 9.77 -15.54
C ALA A 129 -1.53 9.49 -16.23
N PRO A 130 -1.93 10.29 -17.25
CA PRO A 130 -3.08 10.00 -18.08
C PRO A 130 -2.80 8.79 -18.98
N LEU A 131 -3.79 7.89 -19.09
CA LEU A 131 -3.74 6.70 -19.94
C LEU A 131 -4.95 6.61 -20.90
N GLY A 132 -5.30 7.72 -21.55
CA GLY A 132 -6.48 7.84 -22.38
C GLY A 132 -7.67 8.36 -21.59
N GLU A 133 -8.70 7.54 -21.40
CA GLU A 133 -9.95 7.94 -20.74
C GLU A 133 -9.86 7.96 -19.20
N PHE A 134 -8.75 7.47 -18.63
CA PHE A 134 -8.53 7.44 -17.19
C PHE A 134 -7.11 7.90 -16.84
N GLU A 135 -6.87 8.08 -15.55
CA GLU A 135 -5.58 8.45 -14.96
C GLU A 135 -5.15 7.38 -13.97
N ILE A 136 -3.87 6.96 -14.02
CA ILE A 136 -3.26 6.27 -12.89
C ILE A 136 -2.65 7.29 -11.95
N ALA A 137 -2.79 7.08 -10.63
CA ALA A 137 -2.29 8.02 -9.64
C ALA A 137 -2.01 7.34 -8.29
N GLY A 138 -1.07 7.89 -7.54
CA GLY A 138 -0.75 7.41 -6.20
C GLY A 138 0.41 8.13 -5.56
N PHE A 139 0.81 7.67 -4.38
CA PHE A 139 1.93 8.21 -3.63
C PHE A 139 3.12 7.25 -3.69
N ILE A 140 4.31 7.80 -3.90
CA ILE A 140 5.58 7.09 -3.80
C ILE A 140 6.10 7.30 -2.39
N ASP A 141 6.33 6.22 -1.63
CA ASP A 141 6.83 6.31 -0.26
C ASP A 141 8.16 7.07 -0.21
N ARG A 142 9.09 6.70 -1.07
CA ARG A 142 10.39 7.37 -1.22
C ARG A 142 10.84 7.39 -2.68
N LEU A 143 11.13 8.56 -3.19
CA LEU A 143 11.84 8.78 -4.43
C LEU A 143 13.29 9.16 -4.08
N GLU A 144 14.27 8.44 -4.57
CA GLU A 144 15.69 8.71 -4.34
C GLU A 144 16.47 8.82 -5.64
N ARG A 145 17.70 9.28 -5.56
CA ARG A 145 18.61 9.35 -6.70
C ARG A 145 19.93 8.69 -6.35
N ASP A 146 20.33 7.72 -7.15
CA ASP A 146 21.70 7.18 -7.12
C ASP A 146 22.53 7.64 -8.33
N ALA A 147 23.72 7.08 -8.50
CA ALA A 147 24.62 7.47 -9.58
C ALA A 147 24.04 7.22 -11.00
N ARG A 148 23.02 6.39 -11.15
CA ARG A 148 22.37 6.05 -12.42
C ARG A 148 21.10 6.85 -12.69
N GLY A 149 20.53 7.53 -11.70
CA GLY A 149 19.31 8.32 -11.85
C GLY A 149 18.28 8.05 -10.74
N LEU A 150 17.01 8.28 -11.05
CA LEU A 150 15.91 8.10 -10.09
C LEU A 150 15.66 6.62 -9.77
N VAL A 151 15.27 6.37 -8.53
CA VAL A 151 14.85 5.07 -8.01
C VAL A 151 13.57 5.26 -7.20
N VAL A 152 12.58 4.40 -7.43
CA VAL A 152 11.37 4.31 -6.59
C VAL A 152 11.61 3.26 -5.52
N VAL A 153 11.41 3.61 -4.26
CA VAL A 153 11.57 2.71 -3.10
C VAL A 153 10.24 2.61 -2.35
N ASP A 154 9.90 1.39 -1.95
CA ASP A 154 8.71 1.06 -1.16
C ASP A 154 9.12 0.15 0.01
N TYR A 155 8.46 0.31 1.14
CA TYR A 155 8.72 -0.47 2.34
C TYR A 155 7.62 -1.50 2.59
N LYS A 156 8.01 -2.72 2.93
CA LYS A 156 7.08 -3.79 3.29
C LYS A 156 7.40 -4.30 4.69
N GLY A 157 6.43 -4.17 5.60
CA GLY A 157 6.57 -4.62 6.99
C GLY A 157 6.57 -6.14 7.19
N GLY A 158 6.43 -6.92 6.12
CA GLY A 158 6.51 -8.38 6.15
C GLY A 158 7.90 -8.93 5.82
N ALA A 159 8.05 -10.27 5.94
CA ALA A 159 9.25 -10.97 5.49
C ALA A 159 9.38 -10.93 3.94
N PRO A 160 10.61 -11.08 3.40
CA PRO A 160 10.80 -11.28 1.98
C PRO A 160 9.93 -12.42 1.46
N LYS A 161 9.20 -12.16 0.40
CA LYS A 161 8.33 -13.16 -0.22
C LYS A 161 9.09 -13.89 -1.32
N SER A 162 8.60 -15.10 -1.65
CA SER A 162 9.13 -15.80 -2.82
C SER A 162 9.01 -14.93 -4.08
N PRO A 163 9.85 -15.14 -5.11
CA PRO A 163 9.85 -14.33 -6.34
C PRO A 163 8.46 -14.12 -6.94
N ARG A 164 7.60 -15.15 -6.88
CA ARG A 164 6.22 -15.10 -7.40
C ARG A 164 5.37 -13.99 -6.73
N TYR A 165 5.51 -13.80 -5.42
CA TYR A 165 4.74 -12.77 -4.69
C TYR A 165 5.40 -11.39 -4.74
N SER A 166 6.71 -11.33 -4.97
CA SER A 166 7.42 -10.08 -5.19
C SER A 166 7.03 -9.42 -6.52
N THR A 167 6.66 -10.22 -7.54
CA THR A 167 6.26 -9.73 -8.87
C THR A 167 5.10 -8.75 -8.80
N ASP A 168 4.08 -9.00 -7.97
CA ASP A 168 2.93 -8.10 -7.85
C ASP A 168 3.31 -6.75 -7.23
N TYR A 169 4.23 -6.74 -6.27
CA TYR A 169 4.74 -5.51 -5.68
C TYR A 169 5.67 -4.76 -6.65
N LEU A 170 6.56 -5.46 -7.36
CA LEU A 170 7.42 -4.86 -8.37
C LEU A 170 6.59 -4.24 -9.50
N ARG A 171 5.53 -4.91 -9.96
CA ARG A 171 4.58 -4.35 -10.92
C ARG A 171 3.92 -3.07 -10.37
N GLN A 172 3.53 -3.07 -9.08
CA GLN A 172 2.99 -1.87 -8.43
C GLN A 172 3.99 -0.70 -8.50
N LEU A 173 5.25 -0.94 -8.22
CA LEU A 173 6.29 0.11 -8.28
C LEU A 173 6.60 0.53 -9.72
N THR A 174 6.46 -0.37 -10.69
CA THR A 174 6.65 -0.03 -12.11
C THR A 174 5.56 0.94 -12.60
N TYR A 175 4.33 0.90 -12.05
CA TYR A 175 3.34 1.96 -12.29
C TYR A 175 3.81 3.32 -11.79
N TYR A 176 4.48 3.39 -10.64
CA TYR A 176 5.06 4.64 -10.15
C TYR A 176 6.18 5.13 -11.05
N ALA A 177 7.03 4.24 -11.56
CA ALA A 177 8.05 4.59 -12.54
C ALA A 177 7.44 5.16 -13.83
N LEU A 178 6.34 4.58 -14.33
CA LEU A 178 5.57 5.11 -15.46
C LEU A 178 5.01 6.51 -15.18
N MET A 179 4.49 6.74 -13.98
CA MET A 179 3.99 8.07 -13.59
C MET A 179 5.12 9.10 -13.47
N CYS A 180 6.30 8.70 -12.97
CA CYS A 180 7.48 9.56 -12.97
C CYS A 180 7.92 9.95 -14.40
N GLU A 181 8.00 8.98 -15.32
CA GLU A 181 8.31 9.24 -16.73
C GLU A 181 7.39 10.33 -17.32
N VAL A 182 6.10 10.23 -17.06
CA VAL A 182 5.11 11.16 -17.63
C VAL A 182 5.14 12.51 -16.91
N GLN A 183 5.13 12.54 -15.59
CA GLN A 183 4.98 13.76 -14.80
C GLN A 183 6.31 14.50 -14.60
N LEU A 184 7.39 13.77 -14.28
CA LEU A 184 8.70 14.35 -13.99
C LEU A 184 9.60 14.45 -15.23
N LYS A 185 9.19 13.83 -16.35
CA LYS A 185 9.99 13.72 -17.58
C LYS A 185 11.32 13.02 -17.37
N GLU A 186 11.40 12.19 -16.34
CA GLU A 186 12.56 11.37 -16.02
C GLU A 186 12.08 9.98 -15.59
N THR A 187 12.59 8.95 -16.26
CA THR A 187 12.26 7.55 -15.98
C THR A 187 13.18 7.04 -14.85
N PRO A 188 12.64 6.58 -13.72
CA PRO A 188 13.44 5.85 -12.75
C PRO A 188 14.11 4.64 -13.41
N HIS A 189 15.41 4.47 -13.19
CA HIS A 189 16.13 3.32 -13.77
C HIS A 189 15.84 2.00 -13.03
N SER A 190 15.34 2.08 -11.80
CA SER A 190 15.06 0.93 -10.93
C SER A 190 13.91 1.19 -9.97
N VAL A 191 13.23 0.13 -9.60
CA VAL A 191 12.30 0.09 -8.46
C VAL A 191 12.82 -0.88 -7.42
N ARG A 192 12.64 -0.57 -6.13
CA ARG A 192 13.16 -1.38 -5.00
C ARG A 192 12.10 -1.58 -3.93
N ILE A 193 12.04 -2.78 -3.39
CA ILE A 193 11.24 -3.12 -2.20
C ILE A 193 12.20 -3.41 -1.06
N TYR A 194 12.01 -2.74 0.06
CA TYR A 194 12.73 -3.01 1.30
C TYR A 194 11.82 -3.79 2.25
N TYR A 195 12.13 -5.06 2.48
CA TYR A 195 11.41 -5.90 3.44
C TYR A 195 11.96 -5.68 4.86
N LEU A 196 11.14 -5.10 5.72
CA LEU A 196 11.51 -4.70 7.08
C LEU A 196 11.10 -5.72 8.14
N GLY A 197 10.17 -6.64 7.81
CA GLY A 197 9.73 -7.71 8.70
C GLY A 197 10.43 -9.04 8.42
N GLY A 198 10.08 -10.06 9.20
CA GLY A 198 10.68 -11.41 9.13
C GLY A 198 11.85 -11.57 10.10
N GLY A 199 12.08 -12.82 10.52
CA GLY A 199 12.86 -13.21 11.69
C GLY A 199 14.29 -12.65 11.81
N LYS A 200 14.86 -12.91 12.96
CA LYS A 200 16.21 -12.49 13.37
C LYS A 200 17.35 -13.12 12.54
N ASP A 201 17.04 -14.15 11.75
CA ASP A 201 18.04 -15.01 11.12
C ASP A 201 18.49 -14.55 9.74
N ASP A 202 17.80 -13.56 9.13
CA ASP A 202 18.18 -13.01 7.83
C ASP A 202 18.65 -11.56 7.97
N HIS A 203 19.96 -11.40 8.14
CA HIS A 203 20.58 -10.12 8.49
C HIS A 203 21.23 -9.42 7.29
N THR A 204 21.20 -10.00 6.10
CA THR A 204 21.87 -9.43 4.95
C THR A 204 20.96 -8.46 4.19
N ARG A 205 21.54 -7.35 3.70
CA ARG A 205 20.82 -6.41 2.82
C ARG A 205 20.26 -7.12 1.59
N ASP A 206 21.01 -8.02 1.00
CA ASP A 206 20.67 -8.67 -0.26
C ASP A 206 19.43 -9.58 -0.14
N ALA A 207 19.23 -10.19 1.03
CA ALA A 207 18.05 -11.00 1.27
C ALA A 207 16.77 -10.15 1.52
N ARG A 208 16.91 -8.88 1.86
CA ARG A 208 15.80 -7.98 2.23
C ARG A 208 15.45 -6.96 1.17
N VAL A 209 16.30 -6.77 0.16
CA VAL A 209 16.07 -5.80 -0.91
C VAL A 209 15.82 -6.53 -2.22
N VAL A 210 14.63 -6.40 -2.74
CA VAL A 210 14.27 -6.91 -4.07
C VAL A 210 14.19 -5.73 -5.02
N SER A 211 14.92 -5.80 -6.13
CA SER A 211 14.95 -4.72 -7.12
C SER A 211 14.63 -5.24 -8.52
N GLN A 212 14.08 -4.35 -9.34
CA GLN A 212 13.83 -4.58 -10.76
C GLN A 212 14.32 -3.37 -11.55
N THR A 213 15.06 -3.63 -12.63
CA THR A 213 15.39 -2.59 -13.60
C THR A 213 14.14 -2.19 -14.36
N VAL A 214 13.94 -0.89 -14.52
CA VAL A 214 12.88 -0.33 -15.35
C VAL A 214 13.36 -0.25 -16.78
N THR A 215 12.57 -0.81 -17.71
CA THR A 215 12.85 -0.81 -19.15
C THR A 215 11.61 -0.34 -19.90
N ALA A 216 11.77 0.00 -21.18
CA ALA A 216 10.62 0.33 -22.03
C ALA A 216 9.59 -0.80 -22.07
N ASP A 217 10.03 -2.06 -22.06
CA ASP A 217 9.16 -3.24 -22.08
C ASP A 217 8.34 -3.33 -20.79
N THR A 218 8.97 -3.19 -19.61
CA THR A 218 8.26 -3.23 -18.34
C THR A 218 7.27 -2.08 -18.19
N LEU A 219 7.59 -0.89 -18.71
CA LEU A 219 6.65 0.25 -18.73
C LEU A 219 5.49 0.02 -19.68
N ASN A 220 5.71 -0.57 -20.85
CA ASN A 220 4.66 -0.92 -21.79
C ASN A 220 3.73 -2.00 -21.20
N GLU A 221 4.29 -3.04 -20.58
CA GLU A 221 3.51 -4.10 -19.92
C GLU A 221 2.54 -3.54 -18.86
N VAL A 222 3.01 -2.66 -17.97
CA VAL A 222 2.13 -2.07 -16.95
C VAL A 222 1.11 -1.10 -17.57
N ARG A 223 1.48 -0.36 -18.61
CA ARG A 223 0.56 0.53 -19.35
C ARG A 223 -0.58 -0.27 -19.97
N ASP A 224 -0.28 -1.36 -20.65
CA ASP A 224 -1.28 -2.21 -21.32
C ASP A 224 -2.13 -2.96 -20.29
N THR A 225 -1.52 -3.43 -19.21
CA THR A 225 -2.25 -4.04 -18.08
C THR A 225 -3.23 -3.05 -17.46
N ALA A 226 -2.84 -1.79 -17.23
CA ALA A 226 -3.74 -0.77 -16.68
C ALA A 226 -4.93 -0.50 -17.61
N ARG A 227 -4.69 -0.39 -18.92
CA ARG A 227 -5.75 -0.18 -19.93
C ARG A 227 -6.73 -1.36 -19.98
N ARG A 228 -6.20 -2.57 -20.00
CA ARG A 228 -7.02 -3.79 -19.96
C ARG A 228 -7.88 -3.85 -18.72
N VAL A 229 -7.29 -3.64 -17.54
CA VAL A 229 -8.01 -3.65 -16.26
C VAL A 229 -9.09 -2.57 -16.22
N PHE A 230 -8.80 -1.36 -16.72
CA PHE A 230 -9.80 -0.29 -16.79
C PHE A 230 -10.98 -0.72 -17.67
N GLY A 231 -10.73 -1.26 -18.87
CA GLY A 231 -11.79 -1.77 -19.77
C GLY A 231 -12.64 -2.87 -19.12
N GLU A 232 -12.00 -3.82 -18.41
CA GLU A 232 -12.70 -4.89 -17.70
C GLU A 232 -13.56 -4.35 -16.54
N ILE A 233 -13.09 -3.31 -15.82
CA ILE A 233 -13.86 -2.64 -14.78
C ILE A 233 -15.09 -1.97 -15.37
N GLU A 234 -14.95 -1.22 -16.47
CA GLU A 234 -16.08 -0.54 -17.12
C GLU A 234 -17.09 -1.55 -17.69
N ALA A 235 -16.63 -2.65 -18.29
CA ALA A 235 -17.49 -3.76 -18.70
C ALA A 235 -18.23 -4.40 -17.51
N GLY A 236 -17.54 -4.59 -16.38
CA GLY A 236 -18.15 -5.07 -15.15
C GLY A 236 -19.23 -4.14 -14.60
N LYS A 237 -18.98 -2.82 -14.62
CA LYS A 237 -19.98 -1.80 -14.21
C LYS A 237 -21.22 -1.82 -15.11
N SER A 238 -21.05 -1.93 -16.42
CA SER A 238 -22.17 -1.92 -17.38
C SER A 238 -23.04 -3.19 -17.28
N THR A 239 -22.43 -4.34 -16.96
CA THR A 239 -23.14 -5.63 -16.91
C THR A 239 -23.56 -6.04 -15.48
N GLY A 240 -23.06 -5.36 -14.46
CA GLY A 240 -23.21 -5.76 -13.05
C GLY A 240 -22.43 -7.03 -12.67
N ARG A 241 -21.57 -7.56 -13.56
CA ARG A 241 -20.91 -8.85 -13.38
C ARG A 241 -19.42 -8.69 -13.07
N PHE A 242 -19.00 -9.26 -11.95
CA PHE A 242 -17.61 -9.33 -11.52
C PHE A 242 -17.25 -10.78 -11.18
N ALA A 243 -16.20 -11.28 -11.81
CA ALA A 243 -15.74 -12.66 -11.57
C ALA A 243 -15.16 -12.82 -10.15
N THR A 244 -15.33 -14.00 -9.59
CA THR A 244 -14.62 -14.42 -8.37
C THR A 244 -13.32 -15.13 -8.74
N ASN A 245 -12.30 -14.97 -7.91
CA ASN A 245 -11.04 -15.73 -8.04
C ASN A 245 -10.76 -16.43 -6.72
N VAL A 246 -11.05 -17.73 -6.66
CA VAL A 246 -10.87 -18.55 -5.45
C VAL A 246 -9.41 -18.94 -5.30
N THR A 247 -8.79 -18.49 -4.21
CA THR A 247 -7.40 -18.80 -3.84
C THR A 247 -7.29 -19.04 -2.34
N LYS A 248 -6.13 -19.46 -1.85
CA LYS A 248 -5.86 -19.55 -0.40
C LYS A 248 -6.05 -18.22 0.34
N LEU A 249 -5.97 -17.09 -0.36
CA LEU A 249 -6.17 -15.77 0.24
C LEU A 249 -7.64 -15.49 0.59
N CYS A 250 -8.59 -16.31 0.15
CA CYS A 250 -9.99 -16.17 0.53
C CYS A 250 -10.23 -16.37 2.03
N GLU A 251 -9.37 -17.16 2.71
CA GLU A 251 -9.44 -17.37 4.17
C GLU A 251 -9.21 -16.06 4.97
N TRP A 252 -8.54 -15.08 4.37
CA TRP A 252 -8.29 -13.75 4.95
C TRP A 252 -9.04 -12.63 4.23
N CYS A 253 -10.08 -12.98 3.45
CA CYS A 253 -10.85 -12.00 2.71
C CYS A 253 -11.97 -11.43 3.60
N ASP A 254 -11.96 -10.12 3.86
CA ASP A 254 -12.99 -9.44 4.65
C ASP A 254 -14.41 -9.63 4.11
N TYR A 255 -14.53 -9.97 2.82
CA TYR A 255 -15.80 -10.09 2.10
C TYR A 255 -16.22 -11.53 1.84
N GLN A 256 -15.52 -12.53 2.40
CA GLN A 256 -15.77 -13.94 2.13
C GLN A 256 -17.22 -14.36 2.40
N GLN A 257 -17.80 -13.89 3.49
CA GLN A 257 -19.19 -14.22 3.90
C GLN A 257 -20.25 -13.78 2.89
N TRP A 258 -19.98 -12.73 2.09
CA TRP A 258 -20.90 -12.24 1.05
C TRP A 258 -20.49 -12.69 -0.36
N CYS A 259 -19.39 -13.41 -0.46
CA CYS A 259 -18.86 -13.82 -1.77
C CYS A 259 -19.66 -14.97 -2.37
N PRO A 260 -20.17 -14.86 -3.60
CA PRO A 260 -20.94 -15.92 -4.22
C PRO A 260 -20.14 -17.22 -4.42
N ALA A 261 -18.81 -17.16 -4.53
CA ALA A 261 -17.97 -18.36 -4.59
C ALA A 261 -17.96 -19.15 -3.28
N HIS A 262 -18.39 -18.56 -2.18
CA HIS A 262 -18.53 -19.18 -0.86
C HIS A 262 -19.99 -19.27 -0.39
N GLY A 263 -20.96 -19.12 -1.33
CA GLY A 263 -22.39 -19.21 -1.04
C GLY A 263 -23.01 -17.97 -0.41
N GLY A 264 -22.27 -16.86 -0.36
CA GLY A 264 -22.76 -15.59 0.19
C GLY A 264 -23.60 -14.78 -0.80
N ASP A 265 -24.36 -13.82 -0.27
CA ASP A 265 -25.15 -12.88 -1.05
C ASP A 265 -24.47 -11.50 -1.09
N PRO A 266 -23.95 -11.07 -2.25
CA PRO A 266 -23.30 -9.77 -2.39
C PRO A 266 -24.19 -8.57 -2.07
N SER A 267 -25.51 -8.70 -2.18
CA SER A 267 -26.45 -7.59 -1.94
C SER A 267 -26.51 -7.17 -0.47
N LEU A 268 -26.18 -8.06 0.44
CA LEU A 268 -26.15 -7.80 1.89
C LEU A 268 -24.89 -7.07 2.35
N ALA A 269 -23.81 -7.15 1.55
CA ALA A 269 -22.49 -6.69 1.95
C ALA A 269 -22.42 -5.22 2.39
N PRO A 270 -23.03 -4.23 1.70
CA PRO A 270 -22.95 -2.83 2.13
C PRO A 270 -23.57 -2.60 3.50
N THR A 271 -24.75 -3.18 3.77
CA THR A 271 -25.47 -3.00 5.02
C THR A 271 -24.80 -3.72 6.18
N GLU A 272 -24.52 -5.02 6.02
CA GLU A 272 -23.90 -5.84 7.08
C GLU A 272 -22.45 -5.43 7.35
N GLY A 273 -21.70 -5.03 6.31
CA GLY A 273 -20.35 -4.51 6.46
C GLY A 273 -20.31 -3.24 7.30
N THR A 274 -21.25 -2.31 7.06
CA THR A 274 -21.40 -1.12 7.87
C THR A 274 -21.74 -1.47 9.31
N GLN A 275 -22.73 -2.34 9.53
CA GLN A 275 -23.12 -2.78 10.87
C GLN A 275 -21.96 -3.42 11.64
N ARG A 276 -21.12 -4.22 10.97
CA ARG A 276 -19.94 -4.86 11.56
C ARG A 276 -18.92 -3.82 12.05
N VAL A 277 -18.64 -2.81 11.25
CA VAL A 277 -17.68 -1.75 11.62
C VAL A 277 -18.26 -0.88 12.74
N GLU A 278 -19.55 -0.50 12.68
CA GLU A 278 -20.20 0.29 13.72
C GLU A 278 -20.25 -0.46 15.06
N LEU A 279 -20.51 -1.77 15.04
CA LEU A 279 -20.42 -2.59 16.25
C LEU A 279 -19.02 -2.54 16.86
N ARG A 280 -17.97 -2.67 16.03
CA ARG A 280 -16.59 -2.59 16.50
C ARG A 280 -16.25 -1.20 17.05
N ARG A 281 -16.68 -0.12 16.40
CA ARG A 281 -16.52 1.26 16.90
C ARG A 281 -17.08 1.41 18.31
N ARG A 282 -18.29 0.94 18.56
CA ARG A 282 -18.92 0.97 19.89
C ARG A 282 -18.11 0.18 20.93
N GLN A 283 -17.61 -1.01 20.57
CA GLN A 283 -16.80 -1.84 21.49
C GLN A 283 -15.51 -1.16 21.93
N VAL A 284 -14.89 -0.33 21.07
CA VAL A 284 -13.64 0.39 21.37
C VAL A 284 -13.88 1.85 21.77
N GLY A 285 -15.12 2.25 22.02
CA GLY A 285 -15.46 3.60 22.47
C GLY A 285 -15.24 4.70 21.44
N LEU A 286 -15.44 4.39 20.15
CA LEU A 286 -15.43 5.37 19.06
C LEU A 286 -16.85 5.81 18.71
N GLU A 287 -17.01 7.10 18.34
CA GLU A 287 -18.27 7.61 17.82
C GLU A 287 -18.67 6.90 16.50
N PRO A 288 -19.99 6.74 16.22
CA PRO A 288 -20.45 6.24 14.93
C PRO A 288 -19.93 7.08 13.76
N THR A 289 -19.76 6.46 12.60
CA THR A 289 -19.49 7.20 11.36
C THR A 289 -20.76 7.91 10.91
N SER A 290 -20.68 9.21 10.69
CA SER A 290 -21.77 10.06 10.18
C SER A 290 -22.12 9.77 8.72
#